data_0afb503227f59aaa8d965342275878e9
#
_entry.id   0afb503227f59aaa8d965342275878e9
#
_cell.length_a   1.000
_cell.length_b   1.000
_cell.length_c   1.000
_cell.angle_alpha   90.00
_cell.angle_beta   90.00
_cell.angle_gamma   90.00
#
_symmetry.space_group_name_H-M   'P 1'
#
loop_
_entity.id
_entity.type
_entity.pdbx_description
1 polymer ?
#
loop_
_entity_poly.entity_id
_entity_poly.type
_entity_poly.pdbx_seq_one_letter_code
_entity_poly.pdbx_strand_id
1 'polypeptide(L)'
;MKKTALYIAFGALSLAALPSCNKFLDVQPKGTLLQEVQFSSLQGYYDAFYGVYGTMAKSDLYGQRMTNGFVDELAQMFGSTSATSTSVKTRAYNYTDVSVQAEIYSLWLGQYQVISYVNNILANLESPSFSSSHLSQLKGEALGLRAFLHFDLVRLFAEDYQRGKDSRGIPYSYDFNLKNRTVYTVAGTYENILKDLDEAERLLSDIDETVSLDLSQSTDFWSRRAVHFNKYAVYATKARVYQAMGNSAKAAEYAKKVTDHTASFKLAGRNSFESVRRFPATGELIFGLYSNSFLDDFANRFLKNVAGTDEGVQAHSRSVLDQLYAVTGAAAGAIDNRQAAFYRNVDAYQQFIRFASSSEEATAAATAQRGLTLIRLPEMYYIQAEALYSSDPTAALAALNKVRESRGLNALTSSDLPTQVDFKAELVKEYMREMPGEGQIFPALKHFNSSFLDLLGNSTIQPSSSIFVLPWPQDELTYGNK
;
A
#
# COMPACT_ATOMS: atom_id res chain seq x y z
N MET A 1 -71.25 -47.96 16.14
CA MET A 1 -70.16 -48.13 15.15
C MET A 1 -70.14 -47.10 14.03
N LYS A 2 -71.27 -46.49 13.59
CA LYS A 2 -71.23 -45.47 12.48
C LYS A 2 -70.73 -44.08 12.88
N LYS A 3 -70.83 -43.68 14.13
CA LYS A 3 -70.33 -42.36 14.58
C LYS A 3 -68.83 -42.32 14.86
N THR A 4 -68.21 -43.42 15.26
CA THR A 4 -66.76 -43.53 15.52
C THR A 4 -65.93 -43.53 14.19
N ALA A 5 -66.47 -44.11 13.13
CA ALA A 5 -65.85 -44.13 11.80
C ALA A 5 -65.80 -42.71 11.15
N LEU A 6 -66.82 -41.87 11.47
CA LEU A 6 -66.89 -40.49 10.93
C LEU A 6 -65.86 -39.56 11.58
N TYR A 7 -65.52 -39.72 12.89
CA TYR A 7 -64.51 -38.95 13.57
C TYR A 7 -63.07 -39.33 13.14
N ILE A 8 -62.82 -40.60 12.81
CA ILE A 8 -61.56 -41.09 12.30
C ILE A 8 -61.32 -40.58 10.86
N ALA A 9 -62.35 -40.53 10.02
CA ALA A 9 -62.26 -39.98 8.67
C ALA A 9 -62.03 -38.45 8.68
N PHE A 10 -62.62 -37.72 9.63
CA PHE A 10 -62.39 -36.26 9.76
C PHE A 10 -61.02 -35.94 10.35
N GLY A 11 -60.48 -36.76 11.25
CA GLY A 11 -59.12 -36.64 11.80
C GLY A 11 -58.02 -36.94 10.79
N ALA A 12 -58.27 -37.90 9.85
CA ALA A 12 -57.30 -38.23 8.80
C ALA A 12 -57.26 -37.20 7.65
N LEU A 13 -58.39 -36.49 7.42
CA LEU A 13 -58.45 -35.45 6.38
C LEU A 13 -57.81 -34.12 6.83
N SER A 14 -57.71 -33.86 8.11
CA SER A 14 -57.05 -32.66 8.66
C SER A 14 -55.50 -32.76 8.76
N LEU A 15 -54.93 -33.98 8.64
CA LEU A 15 -53.47 -34.17 8.57
C LEU A 15 -52.89 -34.06 7.17
N ALA A 16 -53.72 -34.09 6.12
CA ALA A 16 -53.27 -34.02 4.75
C ALA A 16 -53.24 -32.61 4.16
N ALA A 17 -53.62 -31.58 4.91
CA ALA A 17 -53.72 -30.19 4.44
C ALA A 17 -52.74 -29.23 5.12
N LEU A 18 -51.54 -29.70 5.47
CA LEU A 18 -50.41 -28.79 5.78
C LEU A 18 -49.62 -28.56 4.46
N PRO A 19 -49.88 -27.47 3.73
CA PRO A 19 -48.94 -27.08 2.73
C PRO A 19 -47.66 -26.70 3.46
N SER A 20 -46.63 -27.54 3.34
CA SER A 20 -45.28 -27.21 3.73
C SER A 20 -44.86 -25.99 2.92
N CYS A 21 -45.03 -24.81 3.46
CA CYS A 21 -44.47 -23.60 2.91
C CYS A 21 -42.95 -23.62 3.08
N ASN A 22 -42.27 -24.44 2.26
CA ASN A 22 -40.78 -24.38 2.18
C ASN A 22 -40.27 -23.01 1.74
N LYS A 23 -41.12 -22.15 1.16
CA LYS A 23 -40.77 -20.75 0.83
C LYS A 23 -40.74 -19.78 1.98
N PHE A 24 -41.26 -20.13 3.18
CA PHE A 24 -41.26 -19.22 4.32
C PHE A 24 -39.91 -19.23 5.10
N LEU A 25 -39.09 -20.27 4.90
CA LEU A 25 -37.76 -20.39 5.50
C LEU A 25 -36.64 -19.86 4.59
N ASP A 26 -36.97 -19.48 3.38
CA ASP A 26 -36.03 -18.93 2.40
C ASP A 26 -36.03 -17.37 2.44
N VAL A 27 -36.07 -16.83 3.66
CA VAL A 27 -35.89 -15.38 3.87
C VAL A 27 -34.40 -15.09 3.76
N GLN A 28 -33.98 -14.76 2.55
CA GLN A 28 -32.65 -14.15 2.38
C GLN A 28 -32.64 -12.80 3.13
N PRO A 29 -31.67 -12.54 4.02
CA PRO A 29 -31.55 -11.24 4.66
C PRO A 29 -31.45 -10.17 3.59
N LYS A 30 -32.27 -9.14 3.64
CA LYS A 30 -32.20 -8.01 2.73
C LYS A 30 -30.77 -7.41 2.81
N GLY A 31 -30.00 -7.51 1.73
CA GLY A 31 -28.64 -6.97 1.64
C GLY A 31 -27.52 -8.01 1.61
N THR A 32 -27.79 -9.32 1.73
CA THR A 32 -26.81 -10.38 1.48
C THR A 32 -27.00 -10.97 0.08
N LEU A 33 -25.98 -10.81 -0.75
CA LEU A 33 -25.91 -11.51 -2.03
C LEU A 33 -25.33 -12.91 -1.79
N LEU A 34 -25.99 -13.97 -2.28
CA LEU A 34 -25.38 -15.29 -2.24
C LEU A 34 -24.11 -15.30 -3.09
N GLN A 35 -23.05 -15.93 -2.62
CA GLN A 35 -21.77 -16.02 -3.33
C GLN A 35 -21.94 -16.56 -4.76
N GLU A 36 -22.79 -17.56 -4.93
CA GLU A 36 -23.10 -18.16 -6.24
C GLU A 36 -23.75 -17.15 -7.20
N VAL A 37 -24.60 -16.26 -6.70
CA VAL A 37 -25.24 -15.20 -7.49
C VAL A 37 -24.23 -14.11 -7.82
N GLN A 38 -23.37 -13.72 -6.88
CA GLN A 38 -22.36 -12.70 -7.08
C GLN A 38 -21.40 -13.09 -8.22
N PHE A 39 -20.86 -14.31 -8.21
CA PHE A 39 -19.89 -14.76 -9.19
C PHE A 39 -20.50 -15.41 -10.44
N SER A 40 -21.81 -15.20 -10.70
CA SER A 40 -22.47 -15.68 -11.91
C SER A 40 -22.31 -14.77 -13.14
N SER A 41 -21.67 -13.60 -13.00
CA SER A 41 -21.49 -12.63 -14.08
C SER A 41 -20.19 -11.83 -13.92
N LEU A 42 -19.71 -11.22 -15.00
CA LEU A 42 -18.56 -10.30 -14.95
C LEU A 42 -18.79 -9.14 -13.99
N GLN A 43 -19.99 -8.56 -13.96
CA GLN A 43 -20.31 -7.46 -13.05
C GLN A 43 -20.12 -7.87 -11.59
N GLY A 44 -20.51 -9.09 -11.22
CA GLY A 44 -20.32 -9.58 -9.86
C GLY A 44 -18.83 -9.70 -9.46
N TYR A 45 -17.95 -10.06 -10.40
CA TYR A 45 -16.50 -10.01 -10.19
C TYR A 45 -16.01 -8.57 -10.04
N TYR A 46 -16.47 -7.62 -10.86
CA TYR A 46 -16.10 -6.21 -10.72
C TYR A 46 -16.53 -5.65 -9.37
N ASP A 47 -17.74 -5.97 -8.91
CA ASP A 47 -18.24 -5.54 -7.60
C ASP A 47 -17.40 -6.14 -6.45
N ALA A 48 -16.94 -7.39 -6.59
CA ALA A 48 -16.03 -8.01 -5.62
C ALA A 48 -14.67 -7.29 -5.58
N PHE A 49 -14.10 -6.92 -6.73
CA PHE A 49 -12.87 -6.12 -6.78
C PHE A 49 -13.06 -4.72 -6.19
N TYR A 50 -14.17 -4.05 -6.48
CA TYR A 50 -14.48 -2.75 -5.83
C TYR A 50 -14.59 -2.89 -4.32
N GLY A 51 -15.11 -4.02 -3.81
CA GLY A 51 -15.11 -4.35 -2.38
C GLY A 51 -13.70 -4.51 -1.80
N VAL A 52 -12.80 -5.18 -2.54
CA VAL A 52 -11.38 -5.32 -2.18
C VAL A 52 -10.71 -3.94 -2.12
N TYR A 53 -10.76 -3.17 -3.20
CA TYR A 53 -10.14 -1.83 -3.26
C TYR A 53 -10.73 -0.85 -2.24
N GLY A 54 -12.05 -0.87 -2.06
CA GLY A 54 -12.72 -0.06 -1.05
C GLY A 54 -12.30 -0.42 0.37
N THR A 55 -12.03 -1.69 0.66
CA THR A 55 -11.52 -2.13 1.97
C THR A 55 -10.06 -1.71 2.14
N MET A 56 -9.21 -1.86 1.13
CA MET A 56 -7.84 -1.36 1.15
C MET A 56 -7.78 0.16 1.41
N ALA A 57 -8.70 0.93 0.85
CA ALA A 57 -8.72 2.39 0.94
C ALA A 57 -9.20 2.94 2.29
N LYS A 58 -9.64 2.11 3.23
CA LYS A 58 -10.05 2.55 4.57
C LYS A 58 -8.87 3.07 5.38
N SER A 59 -9.14 3.95 6.34
CA SER A 59 -8.14 4.52 7.26
C SER A 59 -7.42 3.46 8.10
N ASP A 60 -8.06 2.33 8.36
CA ASP A 60 -7.45 1.18 9.05
C ASP A 60 -6.30 0.54 8.28
N LEU A 61 -6.24 0.75 6.97
CA LEU A 61 -5.22 0.22 6.07
C LEU A 61 -4.50 1.35 5.31
N TYR A 62 -4.57 1.31 3.97
CA TYR A 62 -3.81 2.25 3.13
C TYR A 62 -4.36 3.68 3.18
N GLY A 63 -5.63 3.88 3.56
CA GLY A 63 -6.21 5.22 3.70
C GLY A 63 -5.51 6.09 4.75
N GLN A 64 -4.84 5.47 5.74
CA GLN A 64 -4.07 6.19 6.75
C GLN A 64 -2.96 5.33 7.36
N ARG A 65 -3.29 4.19 8.01
CA ARG A 65 -2.36 3.44 8.86
C ARG A 65 -1.10 2.98 8.12
N MET A 66 -1.26 2.48 6.90
CA MET A 66 -0.15 2.00 6.05
C MET A 66 0.60 3.12 5.30
N THR A 67 0.10 4.34 5.33
CA THR A 67 0.62 5.49 4.57
C THR A 67 1.02 6.63 5.52
N ASN A 68 0.19 7.68 5.61
CA ASN A 68 0.46 8.87 6.43
C ASN A 68 0.15 8.70 7.93
N GLY A 69 -0.05 7.48 8.40
CA GLY A 69 -0.33 7.14 9.80
C GLY A 69 0.79 6.35 10.45
N PHE A 70 0.44 5.20 11.02
CA PHE A 70 1.30 4.37 11.86
C PHE A 70 2.66 4.04 11.23
N VAL A 71 2.72 3.65 9.94
CA VAL A 71 3.97 3.26 9.28
C VAL A 71 4.92 4.46 9.10
N ASP A 72 4.41 5.64 8.74
CA ASP A 72 5.24 6.85 8.63
C ASP A 72 5.59 7.46 9.99
N GLU A 73 4.79 7.21 11.03
CA GLU A 73 5.18 7.52 12.41
C GLU A 73 6.36 6.65 12.89
N LEU A 74 6.40 5.37 12.54
CA LEU A 74 7.57 4.51 12.78
C LEU A 74 8.82 5.04 12.07
N ALA A 75 8.66 5.63 10.90
CA ALA A 75 9.74 6.30 10.16
C ALA A 75 10.08 7.71 10.71
N GLN A 76 9.44 8.14 11.80
CA GLN A 76 9.62 9.47 12.42
C GLN A 76 9.22 10.64 11.50
N MET A 77 8.47 10.42 10.42
CA MET A 77 8.17 11.50 9.48
C MET A 77 7.19 12.53 10.05
N PHE A 78 6.26 12.10 10.86
CA PHE A 78 5.32 12.95 11.61
C PHE A 78 4.72 12.21 12.80
N GLY A 79 4.09 12.94 13.69
CA GLY A 79 3.41 12.39 14.86
C GLY A 79 3.02 13.46 15.87
N SER A 80 2.19 13.09 16.84
CA SER A 80 1.88 13.95 17.97
C SER A 80 3.07 14.03 18.94
N THR A 81 3.21 15.19 19.59
CA THR A 81 4.17 15.41 20.68
C THR A 81 3.51 15.34 22.05
N SER A 82 2.19 15.12 22.12
CA SER A 82 1.47 14.93 23.38
C SER A 82 1.92 13.64 24.07
N ALA A 83 2.33 13.75 25.34
CA ALA A 83 2.88 12.62 26.10
C ALA A 83 1.90 11.45 26.28
N THR A 84 0.60 11.69 26.20
CA THR A 84 -0.45 10.66 26.32
C THR A 84 -0.80 9.97 25.02
N SER A 85 -0.36 10.53 23.90
CA SER A 85 -0.67 10.08 22.55
C SER A 85 -0.07 8.71 22.25
N THR A 86 -0.83 7.85 21.56
CA THR A 86 -0.34 6.59 20.96
C THR A 86 0.82 6.84 20.01
N SER A 87 0.82 7.95 19.28
CA SER A 87 1.88 8.35 18.37
C SER A 87 3.26 8.46 19.05
N VAL A 88 3.34 9.02 20.27
CA VAL A 88 4.61 9.10 21.02
C VAL A 88 5.14 7.70 21.36
N LYS A 89 4.26 6.79 21.75
CA LYS A 89 4.62 5.40 22.08
C LYS A 89 5.01 4.61 20.81
N THR A 90 4.34 4.84 19.70
CA THR A 90 4.68 4.27 18.39
C THR A 90 6.09 4.70 17.96
N ARG A 91 6.39 6.00 18.05
CA ARG A 91 7.71 6.55 17.69
C ARG A 91 8.81 6.14 18.66
N ALA A 92 8.46 5.79 19.90
CA ALA A 92 9.38 5.18 20.87
C ALA A 92 9.56 3.66 20.66
N TYR A 93 8.93 3.07 19.65
CA TYR A 93 8.93 1.62 19.37
C TYR A 93 8.49 0.78 20.56
N ASN A 94 7.60 1.32 21.39
CA ASN A 94 7.04 0.62 22.54
C ASN A 94 5.95 -0.35 22.11
N TYR A 95 6.35 -1.43 21.44
CA TYR A 95 5.47 -2.47 20.91
C TYR A 95 4.75 -3.30 22.00
N THR A 96 5.08 -3.09 23.27
CA THR A 96 4.38 -3.73 24.41
C THR A 96 3.25 -2.88 24.96
N ASP A 97 3.13 -1.61 24.56
CA ASP A 97 2.02 -0.74 24.95
C ASP A 97 0.71 -1.22 24.29
N VAL A 98 -0.37 -1.26 25.06
CA VAL A 98 -1.68 -1.77 24.61
C VAL A 98 -2.22 -0.99 23.40
N SER A 99 -2.03 0.33 23.37
CA SER A 99 -2.50 1.15 22.25
C SER A 99 -1.70 0.90 20.95
N VAL A 100 -0.40 0.68 21.06
CA VAL A 100 0.46 0.32 19.93
C VAL A 100 0.17 -1.12 19.46
N GLN A 101 -0.06 -2.05 20.36
CA GLN A 101 -0.50 -3.41 20.03
C GLN A 101 -1.83 -3.40 19.25
N ALA A 102 -2.77 -2.53 19.62
CA ALA A 102 -4.03 -2.38 18.89
C ALA A 102 -3.83 -1.89 17.43
N GLU A 103 -2.90 -0.97 17.19
CA GLU A 103 -2.51 -0.53 15.85
C GLU A 103 -1.94 -1.69 15.02
N ILE A 104 -1.00 -2.44 15.60
CA ILE A 104 -0.35 -3.60 14.97
C ILE A 104 -1.37 -4.70 14.67
N TYR A 105 -2.24 -5.01 15.62
CA TYR A 105 -3.31 -6.01 15.45
C TYR A 105 -4.28 -5.64 14.32
N SER A 106 -4.74 -4.39 14.31
CA SER A 106 -5.67 -3.90 13.29
C SER A 106 -5.05 -3.96 11.89
N LEU A 107 -3.77 -3.63 11.77
CA LEU A 107 -3.03 -3.72 10.50
C LEU A 107 -2.92 -5.16 10.02
N TRP A 108 -2.50 -6.08 10.89
CA TRP A 108 -2.42 -7.52 10.59
C TRP A 108 -3.77 -8.09 10.14
N LEU A 109 -4.79 -7.89 10.98
CA LEU A 109 -6.14 -8.39 10.72
C LEU A 109 -6.72 -7.82 9.42
N GLY A 110 -6.60 -6.51 9.22
CA GLY A 110 -7.13 -5.84 8.02
C GLY A 110 -6.47 -6.33 6.74
N GLN A 111 -5.14 -6.53 6.73
CA GLN A 111 -4.43 -7.08 5.59
C GLN A 111 -4.89 -8.51 5.25
N TYR A 112 -4.97 -9.40 6.24
CA TYR A 112 -5.45 -10.77 6.01
C TYR A 112 -6.94 -10.83 5.65
N GLN A 113 -7.74 -9.89 6.10
CA GLN A 113 -9.13 -9.76 5.65
C GLN A 113 -9.21 -9.44 4.15
N VAL A 114 -8.40 -8.50 3.67
CA VAL A 114 -8.34 -8.18 2.23
C VAL A 114 -7.82 -9.37 1.42
N ILE A 115 -6.77 -10.05 1.91
CA ILE A 115 -6.25 -11.28 1.29
C ILE A 115 -7.34 -12.34 1.21
N SER A 116 -8.16 -12.50 2.24
CA SER A 116 -9.30 -13.42 2.24
C SER A 116 -10.33 -13.09 1.13
N TYR A 117 -10.63 -11.80 0.94
CA TYR A 117 -11.53 -11.37 -0.16
C TYR A 117 -10.93 -11.65 -1.53
N VAL A 118 -9.63 -11.40 -1.72
CA VAL A 118 -8.91 -11.75 -2.94
C VAL A 118 -8.92 -13.26 -3.19
N ASN A 119 -8.70 -14.07 -2.14
CA ASN A 119 -8.77 -15.53 -2.25
C ASN A 119 -10.19 -16.02 -2.60
N ASN A 120 -11.25 -15.35 -2.13
CA ASN A 120 -12.61 -15.65 -2.55
C ASN A 120 -12.82 -15.42 -4.06
N ILE A 121 -12.31 -14.30 -4.59
CA ILE A 121 -12.34 -14.04 -6.04
C ILE A 121 -11.58 -15.15 -6.78
N LEU A 122 -10.36 -15.47 -6.35
CA LEU A 122 -9.53 -16.51 -6.99
C LEU A 122 -10.21 -17.88 -6.97
N ALA A 123 -10.81 -18.28 -5.86
CA ALA A 123 -11.52 -19.57 -5.75
C ALA A 123 -12.67 -19.67 -6.77
N ASN A 124 -13.42 -18.59 -6.99
CA ASN A 124 -14.49 -18.57 -7.98
C ASN A 124 -13.97 -18.49 -9.43
N LEU A 125 -12.76 -17.97 -9.65
CA LEU A 125 -12.10 -17.95 -10.96
C LEU A 125 -11.48 -19.31 -11.37
N GLU A 126 -11.33 -20.27 -10.44
CA GLU A 126 -10.87 -21.63 -10.79
C GLU A 126 -11.92 -22.42 -11.58
N SER A 127 -13.22 -22.20 -11.33
CA SER A 127 -14.32 -22.88 -12.01
C SER A 127 -15.50 -21.93 -12.24
N PRO A 128 -15.35 -20.94 -13.13
CA PRO A 128 -16.38 -19.95 -13.36
C PRO A 128 -17.61 -20.58 -14.02
N SER A 129 -18.81 -20.10 -13.67
CA SER A 129 -20.08 -20.59 -14.21
C SER A 129 -20.39 -20.10 -15.63
N PHE A 130 -19.56 -19.21 -16.20
CA PHE A 130 -19.68 -18.65 -17.55
C PHE A 130 -18.30 -18.47 -18.18
N SER A 131 -18.26 -18.19 -19.48
CA SER A 131 -17.02 -17.96 -20.23
C SER A 131 -16.88 -16.48 -20.60
N SER A 132 -15.68 -15.92 -20.40
CA SER A 132 -15.32 -14.57 -20.86
C SER A 132 -13.80 -14.45 -21.01
N SER A 133 -13.36 -13.69 -22.02
CA SER A 133 -11.95 -13.35 -22.22
C SER A 133 -11.34 -12.55 -21.06
N HIS A 134 -12.16 -11.86 -20.27
CA HIS A 134 -11.70 -11.06 -19.12
C HIS A 134 -11.37 -11.88 -17.87
N LEU A 135 -11.81 -13.15 -17.77
CA LEU A 135 -11.57 -13.96 -16.56
C LEU A 135 -10.08 -14.19 -16.28
N SER A 136 -9.28 -14.41 -17.32
CA SER A 136 -7.82 -14.53 -17.18
C SER A 136 -7.17 -13.25 -16.66
N GLN A 137 -7.64 -12.10 -17.15
CA GLN A 137 -7.15 -10.79 -16.72
C GLN A 137 -7.53 -10.50 -15.26
N LEU A 138 -8.76 -10.80 -14.85
CA LEU A 138 -9.20 -10.70 -13.45
C LEU A 138 -8.39 -11.62 -12.54
N LYS A 139 -8.06 -12.84 -13.02
CA LYS A 139 -7.19 -13.76 -12.26
C LYS A 139 -5.79 -13.19 -12.09
N GLY A 140 -5.21 -12.60 -13.12
CA GLY A 140 -3.90 -11.93 -13.05
C GLY A 140 -3.91 -10.76 -12.06
N GLU A 141 -4.94 -9.92 -12.09
CA GLU A 141 -5.13 -8.80 -11.15
C GLU A 141 -5.25 -9.30 -9.70
N ALA A 142 -6.04 -10.34 -9.45
CA ALA A 142 -6.22 -10.91 -8.11
C ALA A 142 -4.92 -11.55 -7.56
N LEU A 143 -4.16 -12.29 -8.38
CA LEU A 143 -2.88 -12.87 -7.98
C LEU A 143 -1.86 -11.79 -7.66
N GLY A 144 -1.78 -10.74 -8.48
CA GLY A 144 -0.92 -9.59 -8.23
C GLY A 144 -1.25 -8.88 -6.91
N LEU A 145 -2.54 -8.66 -6.63
CA LEU A 145 -2.99 -8.08 -5.36
C LEU A 145 -2.63 -8.97 -4.17
N ARG A 146 -2.84 -10.28 -4.27
CA ARG A 146 -2.48 -11.21 -3.19
C ARG A 146 -1.00 -11.14 -2.87
N ALA A 147 -0.16 -11.13 -3.88
CA ALA A 147 1.27 -10.98 -3.73
C ALA A 147 1.67 -9.63 -3.12
N PHE A 148 1.10 -8.53 -3.59
CA PHE A 148 1.34 -7.19 -3.06
C PHE A 148 1.02 -7.08 -1.57
N LEU A 149 -0.14 -7.59 -1.15
CA LEU A 149 -0.58 -7.57 0.24
C LEU A 149 0.33 -8.40 1.16
N HIS A 150 0.72 -9.61 0.72
CA HIS A 150 1.67 -10.43 1.48
C HIS A 150 3.07 -9.81 1.51
N PHE A 151 3.49 -9.12 0.45
CA PHE A 151 4.75 -8.41 0.43
C PHE A 151 4.78 -7.26 1.45
N ASP A 152 3.70 -6.49 1.56
CA ASP A 152 3.60 -5.45 2.59
C ASP A 152 3.63 -6.04 4.01
N LEU A 153 2.95 -7.17 4.24
CA LEU A 153 3.02 -7.88 5.52
C LEU A 153 4.42 -8.36 5.86
N VAL A 154 5.11 -9.05 4.94
CA VAL A 154 6.45 -9.60 5.24
C VAL A 154 7.47 -8.48 5.50
N ARG A 155 7.36 -7.35 4.80
CA ARG A 155 8.24 -6.18 5.04
C ARG A 155 8.08 -5.59 6.46
N LEU A 156 6.89 -5.70 7.06
CA LEU A 156 6.62 -5.16 8.39
C LEU A 156 6.84 -6.19 9.50
N PHE A 157 6.44 -7.45 9.30
CA PHE A 157 6.33 -8.46 10.36
C PHE A 157 7.45 -9.51 10.36
N ALA A 158 8.39 -9.43 9.45
CA ALA A 158 9.53 -10.36 9.39
C ALA A 158 10.85 -9.61 9.24
N GLU A 159 11.96 -10.30 9.35
CA GLU A 159 13.29 -9.76 9.10
C GLU A 159 13.44 -9.30 7.63
N ASP A 160 14.41 -8.42 7.40
CA ASP A 160 14.82 -8.09 6.03
C ASP A 160 15.40 -9.32 5.34
N TYR A 161 15.07 -9.51 4.06
CA TYR A 161 15.48 -10.72 3.32
C TYR A 161 17.00 -10.94 3.34
N GLN A 162 17.79 -9.90 3.11
CA GLN A 162 19.24 -10.03 3.01
C GLN A 162 19.91 -10.35 4.35
N ARG A 163 19.27 -10.01 5.47
CA ARG A 163 19.78 -10.23 6.83
C ARG A 163 19.16 -11.42 7.54
N GLY A 164 17.98 -11.87 7.12
CA GLY A 164 17.23 -12.89 7.85
C GLY A 164 16.37 -13.81 6.98
N LYS A 165 16.83 -14.16 5.76
CA LYS A 165 16.03 -14.98 4.82
C LYS A 165 15.57 -16.33 5.38
N ASP A 166 16.35 -16.92 6.28
CA ASP A 166 16.06 -18.22 6.89
C ASP A 166 15.27 -18.10 8.19
N SER A 167 15.02 -16.86 8.66
CA SER A 167 14.19 -16.60 9.84
C SER A 167 12.70 -16.76 9.53
N ARG A 168 11.88 -16.68 10.57
CA ARG A 168 10.42 -16.74 10.49
C ARG A 168 9.89 -15.62 9.59
N GLY A 169 9.15 -15.98 8.54
CA GLY A 169 8.43 -15.08 7.66
C GLY A 169 7.01 -14.84 8.15
N ILE A 170 6.01 -15.04 7.29
CA ILE A 170 4.58 -14.86 7.61
C ILE A 170 3.76 -16.04 7.08
N PRO A 171 2.52 -16.24 7.57
CA PRO A 171 1.56 -17.15 6.93
C PRO A 171 1.25 -16.67 5.50
N TYR A 172 1.42 -17.54 4.50
CA TYR A 172 0.96 -17.25 3.15
C TYR A 172 -0.40 -17.91 2.90
N SER A 173 -1.43 -17.11 2.63
CA SER A 173 -2.80 -17.57 2.51
C SER A 173 -3.21 -17.70 1.04
N TYR A 174 -3.51 -18.93 0.60
CA TYR A 174 -3.96 -19.24 -0.75
C TYR A 174 -5.46 -19.46 -0.86
N ASP A 175 -6.10 -19.83 0.26
CA ASP A 175 -7.46 -20.33 0.26
C ASP A 175 -8.44 -19.39 0.97
N PHE A 176 -9.69 -19.44 0.54
CA PHE A 176 -10.82 -18.82 1.24
C PHE A 176 -11.46 -19.84 2.21
N ASN A 177 -10.88 -20.00 3.38
CA ASN A 177 -11.42 -20.82 4.47
C ASN A 177 -10.83 -20.40 5.82
N LEU A 178 -11.33 -20.97 6.94
CA LEU A 178 -10.93 -20.66 8.31
C LEU A 178 -9.80 -21.56 8.85
N LYS A 179 -9.12 -22.32 7.99
CA LYS A 179 -8.01 -23.16 8.43
C LYS A 179 -6.75 -22.34 8.69
N ASN A 180 -5.95 -22.79 9.65
CA ASN A 180 -4.63 -22.20 9.89
C ASN A 180 -3.75 -22.30 8.64
N ARG A 181 -2.92 -21.29 8.44
CA ARG A 181 -2.02 -21.19 7.27
C ARG A 181 -0.62 -21.63 7.63
N THR A 182 0.07 -22.22 6.67
CA THR A 182 1.50 -22.54 6.83
C THR A 182 2.29 -21.25 7.00
N VAL A 183 3.12 -21.21 8.03
CA VAL A 183 4.11 -20.16 8.24
C VAL A 183 5.37 -20.55 7.47
N TYR A 184 5.82 -19.69 6.60
CA TYR A 184 7.03 -19.88 5.82
C TYR A 184 8.21 -19.14 6.45
N THR A 185 9.42 -19.48 6.04
CA THR A 185 10.58 -18.60 6.25
C THR A 185 10.42 -17.31 5.45
N VAL A 186 11.25 -16.32 5.72
CA VAL A 186 11.28 -15.10 4.88
C VAL A 186 11.50 -15.49 3.41
N ALA A 187 12.49 -16.33 3.13
CA ALA A 187 12.76 -16.81 1.76
C ALA A 187 11.55 -17.51 1.15
N GLY A 188 10.94 -18.46 1.87
CA GLY A 188 9.76 -19.19 1.37
C GLY A 188 8.54 -18.26 1.17
N THR A 189 8.41 -17.19 1.97
CA THR A 189 7.37 -16.17 1.76
C THR A 189 7.61 -15.42 0.45
N TYR A 190 8.85 -15.00 0.19
CA TYR A 190 9.22 -14.31 -1.06
C TYR A 190 9.06 -15.19 -2.30
N GLU A 191 9.38 -16.50 -2.19
CA GLU A 191 9.12 -17.49 -3.26
C GLU A 191 7.63 -17.55 -3.61
N ASN A 192 6.75 -17.60 -2.60
CA ASN A 192 5.31 -17.62 -2.82
C ASN A 192 4.79 -16.30 -3.43
N ILE A 193 5.32 -15.14 -2.99
CA ILE A 193 5.04 -13.84 -3.59
C ILE A 193 5.44 -13.83 -5.07
N LEU A 194 6.66 -14.28 -5.40
CA LEU A 194 7.12 -14.33 -6.78
C LEU A 194 6.31 -15.29 -7.63
N LYS A 195 5.91 -16.43 -7.10
CA LYS A 195 5.03 -17.38 -7.81
C LYS A 195 3.70 -16.74 -8.23
N ASP A 196 3.06 -15.99 -7.35
CA ASP A 196 1.83 -15.27 -7.67
C ASP A 196 2.08 -14.14 -8.69
N LEU A 197 3.19 -13.39 -8.54
CA LEU A 197 3.55 -12.32 -9.48
C LEU A 197 3.95 -12.85 -10.86
N ASP A 198 4.61 -14.01 -10.94
CA ASP A 198 4.99 -14.64 -12.21
C ASP A 198 3.75 -15.08 -12.99
N GLU A 199 2.79 -15.69 -12.31
CA GLU A 199 1.52 -16.07 -12.94
C GLU A 199 0.67 -14.83 -13.29
N ALA A 200 0.65 -13.81 -12.44
CA ALA A 200 0.00 -12.52 -12.74
C ALA A 200 0.63 -11.87 -13.98
N GLU A 201 1.95 -11.81 -14.08
CA GLU A 201 2.67 -11.30 -15.26
C GLU A 201 2.27 -12.08 -16.51
N ARG A 202 2.27 -13.42 -16.45
CA ARG A 202 1.90 -14.28 -17.57
C ARG A 202 0.48 -14.02 -18.06
N LEU A 203 -0.49 -13.85 -17.15
CA LEU A 203 -1.90 -13.62 -17.48
C LEU A 203 -2.18 -12.20 -18.00
N LEU A 204 -1.31 -11.24 -17.67
CA LEU A 204 -1.44 -9.82 -18.05
C LEU A 204 -0.48 -9.42 -19.19
N SER A 205 0.41 -10.32 -19.66
CA SER A 205 1.48 -10.00 -20.62
C SER A 205 0.95 -9.42 -21.94
N ASP A 206 -0.09 -10.03 -22.50
CA ASP A 206 -0.60 -9.73 -23.83
C ASP A 206 -1.59 -8.55 -23.84
N ILE A 207 -1.80 -7.93 -22.67
CA ILE A 207 -2.71 -6.79 -22.55
C ILE A 207 -1.92 -5.51 -22.91
N ASP A 208 -2.29 -4.89 -24.02
CA ASP A 208 -1.80 -3.53 -24.34
C ASP A 208 -2.59 -2.54 -23.49
N GLU A 209 -1.97 -2.13 -22.38
CA GLU A 209 -2.62 -1.36 -21.34
C GLU A 209 -1.98 0.01 -21.23
N THR A 210 -2.72 1.05 -21.59
CA THR A 210 -2.38 2.43 -21.23
C THR A 210 -2.92 2.69 -19.83
N VAL A 211 -2.02 2.85 -18.86
CA VAL A 211 -2.40 3.18 -17.49
C VAL A 211 -2.68 4.67 -17.42
N SER A 212 -3.95 5.02 -17.35
CA SER A 212 -4.40 6.40 -17.18
C SER A 212 -5.50 6.47 -16.11
N LEU A 213 -5.69 7.67 -15.60
CA LEU A 213 -6.83 8.01 -14.73
C LEU A 213 -7.61 9.15 -15.37
N ASP A 214 -7.96 9.02 -16.64
CA ASP A 214 -8.82 9.98 -17.31
C ASP A 214 -10.27 9.76 -16.88
N LEU A 215 -10.77 10.66 -16.05
CA LEU A 215 -12.12 10.61 -15.53
C LEU A 215 -13.18 11.16 -16.48
N SER A 216 -12.77 11.77 -17.58
CA SER A 216 -13.66 12.13 -18.69
C SER A 216 -14.10 10.93 -19.51
N GLN A 217 -13.36 9.82 -19.40
CA GLN A 217 -13.62 8.55 -20.06
C GLN A 217 -14.68 7.72 -19.31
N SER A 218 -15.07 6.60 -19.90
CA SER A 218 -16.03 5.63 -19.36
C SER A 218 -15.82 5.32 -17.87
N THR A 219 -16.93 5.02 -17.17
CA THR A 219 -16.90 4.43 -15.81
C THR A 219 -16.66 2.93 -15.81
N ASP A 220 -16.34 2.35 -16.98
CA ASP A 220 -16.07 0.93 -17.15
C ASP A 220 -14.87 0.50 -16.28
N PHE A 221 -14.95 -0.72 -15.73
CA PHE A 221 -13.90 -1.34 -14.92
C PHE A 221 -12.53 -1.32 -15.59
N TRP A 222 -12.49 -1.42 -16.93
CA TRP A 222 -11.25 -1.48 -17.72
C TRP A 222 -10.66 -0.11 -18.08
N SER A 223 -11.39 0.96 -17.89
CA SER A 223 -10.97 2.29 -18.34
C SER A 223 -10.05 3.04 -17.37
N ARG A 224 -10.04 2.68 -16.08
CA ARG A 224 -9.32 3.41 -15.01
C ARG A 224 -8.20 2.57 -14.39
N ARG A 225 -7.33 2.07 -15.25
CA ARG A 225 -6.34 1.06 -14.86
C ARG A 225 -5.32 1.52 -13.81
N ALA A 226 -5.14 2.83 -13.60
CA ALA A 226 -4.27 3.35 -12.53
C ALA A 226 -4.78 3.07 -11.10
N VAL A 227 -6.08 2.79 -10.93
CA VAL A 227 -6.67 2.41 -9.63
C VAL A 227 -7.06 0.92 -9.58
N HIS A 228 -6.51 0.13 -10.47
CA HIS A 228 -6.57 -1.32 -10.50
C HIS A 228 -5.16 -1.90 -10.50
N PHE A 229 -5.00 -3.12 -9.98
CA PHE A 229 -3.67 -3.76 -9.95
C PHE A 229 -3.30 -4.24 -11.36
N ASN A 230 -2.79 -3.30 -12.15
CA ASN A 230 -2.49 -3.44 -13.56
C ASN A 230 -1.14 -4.15 -13.81
N LYS A 231 -0.80 -4.43 -15.07
CA LYS A 231 0.46 -5.07 -15.47
C LYS A 231 1.71 -4.34 -14.93
N TYR A 232 1.70 -3.03 -14.93
CA TYR A 232 2.85 -2.24 -14.45
C TYR A 232 2.95 -2.21 -12.93
N ALA A 233 1.82 -2.36 -12.21
CA ALA A 233 1.82 -2.60 -10.78
C ALA A 233 2.47 -3.96 -10.43
N VAL A 234 2.25 -5.00 -11.27
CA VAL A 234 2.97 -6.27 -11.15
C VAL A 234 4.47 -6.08 -11.36
N TYR A 235 4.89 -5.37 -12.42
CA TYR A 235 6.31 -5.09 -12.67
C TYR A 235 6.95 -4.29 -11.54
N ALA A 236 6.30 -3.24 -11.09
CA ALA A 236 6.79 -2.42 -9.99
C ALA A 236 6.91 -3.20 -8.67
N THR A 237 5.94 -4.09 -8.38
CA THR A 237 6.00 -4.96 -7.21
C THR A 237 7.14 -5.97 -7.33
N LYS A 238 7.36 -6.58 -8.52
CA LYS A 238 8.52 -7.45 -8.77
C LYS A 238 9.85 -6.71 -8.60
N ALA A 239 9.92 -5.45 -9.05
CA ALA A 239 11.10 -4.62 -8.83
C ALA A 239 11.39 -4.42 -7.33
N ARG A 240 10.38 -4.10 -6.52
CA ARG A 240 10.47 -4.00 -5.04
C ARG A 240 10.91 -5.32 -4.40
N VAL A 241 10.32 -6.44 -4.83
CA VAL A 241 10.63 -7.79 -4.30
C VAL A 241 12.08 -8.15 -4.60
N TYR A 242 12.53 -7.99 -5.84
CA TYR A 242 13.91 -8.29 -6.22
C TYR A 242 14.92 -7.32 -5.59
N GLN A 243 14.56 -6.06 -5.38
CA GLN A 243 15.36 -5.11 -4.61
C GLN A 243 15.57 -5.63 -3.19
N ALA A 244 14.49 -5.98 -2.49
CA ALA A 244 14.56 -6.52 -1.14
C ALA A 244 15.40 -7.81 -1.05
N MET A 245 15.33 -8.67 -2.08
CA MET A 245 16.15 -9.88 -2.18
C MET A 245 17.62 -9.60 -2.50
N GLY A 246 18.00 -8.40 -2.87
CA GLY A 246 19.34 -8.05 -3.34
C GLY A 246 19.65 -8.57 -4.76
N ASN A 247 18.64 -8.97 -5.52
CA ASN A 247 18.79 -9.37 -6.92
C ASN A 247 18.78 -8.15 -7.84
N SER A 248 19.92 -7.46 -7.89
CA SER A 248 20.07 -6.19 -8.63
C SER A 248 19.70 -6.30 -10.10
N ALA A 249 20.08 -7.40 -10.78
CA ALA A 249 19.78 -7.57 -12.19
C ALA A 249 18.27 -7.61 -12.46
N LYS A 250 17.52 -8.38 -11.68
CA LYS A 250 16.06 -8.46 -11.80
C LYS A 250 15.36 -7.20 -11.32
N ALA A 251 15.83 -6.57 -10.26
CA ALA A 251 15.29 -5.31 -9.79
C ALA A 251 15.39 -4.22 -10.87
N ALA A 252 16.56 -4.07 -11.49
CA ALA A 252 16.76 -3.13 -12.60
C ALA A 252 15.90 -3.48 -13.83
N GLU A 253 15.81 -4.76 -14.21
CA GLU A 253 15.00 -5.24 -15.34
C GLU A 253 13.52 -4.84 -15.16
N TYR A 254 12.93 -5.18 -14.00
CA TYR A 254 11.51 -4.92 -13.77
C TYR A 254 11.19 -3.44 -13.57
N ALA A 255 12.05 -2.69 -12.89
CA ALA A 255 11.90 -1.24 -12.79
C ALA A 255 11.99 -0.58 -14.18
N LYS A 256 12.87 -1.09 -15.06
CA LYS A 256 13.04 -0.60 -16.44
C LYS A 256 11.79 -0.87 -17.29
N LYS A 257 11.11 -2.02 -17.14
CA LYS A 257 9.85 -2.29 -17.85
C LYS A 257 8.79 -1.21 -17.57
N VAL A 258 8.81 -0.59 -16.38
CA VAL A 258 7.92 0.52 -16.04
C VAL A 258 8.44 1.84 -16.61
N THR A 259 9.71 2.19 -16.37
CA THR A 259 10.26 3.50 -16.78
C THR A 259 10.38 3.67 -18.29
N ASP A 260 10.47 2.59 -19.06
CA ASP A 260 10.49 2.62 -20.52
C ASP A 260 9.10 2.82 -21.14
N HIS A 261 8.02 2.58 -20.37
CA HIS A 261 6.66 2.75 -20.87
C HIS A 261 6.22 4.23 -20.82
N THR A 262 6.84 5.05 -21.64
CA THR A 262 6.64 6.51 -21.66
C THR A 262 5.26 6.96 -22.13
N ALA A 263 4.48 6.06 -22.71
CA ALA A 263 3.08 6.31 -23.07
C ALA A 263 2.20 6.51 -21.84
N SER A 264 2.47 5.77 -20.75
CA SER A 264 1.74 5.91 -19.47
C SER A 264 2.52 6.69 -18.41
N PHE A 265 3.87 6.57 -18.38
CA PHE A 265 4.67 7.06 -17.26
C PHE A 265 5.70 8.08 -17.68
N LYS A 266 5.64 9.25 -17.04
CA LYS A 266 6.58 10.35 -17.26
C LYS A 266 6.71 11.16 -15.98
N LEU A 267 7.95 11.42 -15.56
CA LEU A 267 8.19 12.34 -14.45
C LEU A 267 7.70 13.74 -14.83
N ALA A 268 7.05 14.40 -13.88
CA ALA A 268 6.69 15.80 -14.02
C ALA A 268 7.96 16.65 -14.20
N GLY A 269 7.85 17.65 -15.06
CA GLY A 269 8.93 18.62 -15.18
C GLY A 269 9.03 19.52 -13.96
N ARG A 270 10.20 20.16 -13.78
CA ARG A 270 10.48 21.10 -12.67
C ARG A 270 9.35 22.10 -12.42
N ASN A 271 8.75 22.64 -13.46
CA ASN A 271 7.72 23.68 -13.37
C ASN A 271 6.28 23.12 -13.24
N SER A 272 6.11 21.80 -13.31
CA SER A 272 4.80 21.13 -13.23
C SER A 272 4.70 20.15 -12.04
N PHE A 273 5.59 20.29 -11.05
CA PHE A 273 5.62 19.40 -9.88
C PHE A 273 4.29 19.39 -9.11
N GLU A 274 3.56 20.51 -9.06
CA GLU A 274 2.25 20.59 -8.43
C GLU A 274 1.24 19.56 -8.96
N SER A 275 1.36 19.15 -10.23
CA SER A 275 0.46 18.17 -10.86
C SER A 275 0.65 16.75 -10.31
N VAL A 276 1.76 16.46 -9.62
CA VAL A 276 2.10 15.11 -9.16
C VAL A 276 2.24 14.97 -7.64
N ARG A 277 2.26 16.08 -6.89
CA ARG A 277 2.35 16.00 -5.42
C ARG A 277 1.09 15.43 -4.78
N ARG A 278 -0.04 15.52 -5.45
CA ARG A 278 -1.36 15.03 -5.01
C ARG A 278 -1.84 13.88 -5.89
N PHE A 279 -2.88 13.20 -5.43
CA PHE A 279 -3.59 12.23 -6.29
C PHE A 279 -4.33 13.00 -7.40
N PRO A 280 -4.31 12.53 -8.65
CA PRO A 280 -3.82 11.24 -9.12
C PRO A 280 -2.32 11.18 -9.51
N ALA A 281 -1.47 12.11 -9.15
CA ALA A 281 -0.05 12.12 -9.51
C ALA A 281 0.17 11.90 -11.02
N THR A 282 -0.43 12.75 -11.83
CA THR A 282 -0.54 12.60 -13.30
C THR A 282 0.80 12.28 -13.96
N GLY A 283 0.84 11.17 -14.70
CA GLY A 283 2.05 10.66 -15.35
C GLY A 283 2.99 9.88 -14.42
N GLU A 284 2.83 9.94 -13.12
CA GLU A 284 3.68 9.19 -12.17
C GLU A 284 2.94 8.08 -11.43
N LEU A 285 1.60 8.07 -11.44
CA LEU A 285 0.80 7.05 -10.77
C LEU A 285 0.86 5.73 -11.51
N ILE A 286 1.41 4.70 -10.88
CA ILE A 286 1.43 3.32 -11.38
C ILE A 286 0.25 2.55 -10.81
N PHE A 287 0.03 2.67 -9.49
CA PHE A 287 -1.09 2.08 -8.79
C PHE A 287 -1.52 2.95 -7.60
N GLY A 288 -2.80 3.18 -7.49
CA GLY A 288 -3.42 3.91 -6.39
C GLY A 288 -4.81 3.40 -6.08
N LEU A 289 -5.48 4.05 -5.13
CA LEU A 289 -6.83 3.70 -4.72
C LEU A 289 -7.71 4.94 -4.71
N TYR A 290 -8.95 4.81 -5.13
CA TYR A 290 -9.97 5.79 -4.80
C TYR A 290 -10.35 5.71 -3.33
N SER A 291 -10.49 6.87 -2.70
CA SER A 291 -11.00 6.98 -1.34
C SER A 291 -11.77 8.28 -1.19
N ASN A 292 -13.04 8.19 -0.93
CA ASN A 292 -13.87 9.39 -0.70
C ASN A 292 -13.51 10.09 0.61
N SER A 293 -13.00 9.36 1.61
CA SER A 293 -12.67 9.88 2.94
C SER A 293 -11.22 10.35 3.07
N PHE A 294 -10.29 9.94 2.19
CA PHE A 294 -8.85 10.14 2.38
C PHE A 294 -8.47 11.61 2.65
N LEU A 295 -9.00 12.55 1.87
CA LEU A 295 -8.67 13.97 2.05
C LEU A 295 -9.32 14.55 3.31
N ASP A 296 -10.50 14.09 3.70
CA ASP A 296 -11.16 14.50 4.93
C ASP A 296 -10.42 13.95 6.15
N ASP A 297 -10.01 12.69 6.12
CA ASP A 297 -9.18 12.03 7.15
C ASP A 297 -7.81 12.75 7.27
N PHE A 298 -7.18 13.04 6.13
CA PHE A 298 -5.94 13.81 6.08
C PHE A 298 -6.11 15.21 6.68
N ALA A 299 -7.17 15.95 6.29
CA ALA A 299 -7.44 17.29 6.82
C ALA A 299 -7.72 17.27 8.32
N ASN A 300 -8.49 16.30 8.80
CA ASN A 300 -8.73 16.13 10.23
C ASN A 300 -7.42 15.89 10.99
N ARG A 301 -6.54 15.02 10.48
CA ARG A 301 -5.28 14.66 11.12
C ARG A 301 -4.25 15.80 11.10
N PHE A 302 -4.02 16.42 9.95
CA PHE A 302 -2.89 17.33 9.73
C PHE A 302 -3.27 18.81 9.67
N LEU A 303 -4.51 19.17 9.35
CA LEU A 303 -4.89 20.55 9.08
C LEU A 303 -5.80 21.16 10.13
N LYS A 304 -6.68 20.37 10.76
CA LYS A 304 -7.65 20.86 11.75
C LYS A 304 -7.15 20.74 13.18
N ASN A 305 -6.40 19.68 13.48
CA ASN A 305 -5.93 19.44 14.83
C ASN A 305 -4.67 20.26 15.14
N VAL A 306 -4.54 20.69 16.38
CA VAL A 306 -3.40 21.49 16.82
C VAL A 306 -2.26 20.56 17.23
N ALA A 307 -1.07 20.76 16.69
CA ALA A 307 0.11 20.01 17.09
C ALA A 307 0.41 20.18 18.60
N GLY A 308 0.86 19.10 19.22
CA GLY A 308 1.11 19.07 20.67
C GLY A 308 -0.09 18.63 21.51
N THR A 309 -1.26 18.43 20.92
CA THR A 309 -2.42 17.75 21.52
C THR A 309 -2.44 16.27 21.12
N ASP A 310 -3.30 15.46 21.73
CA ASP A 310 -3.44 14.03 21.37
C ASP A 310 -3.85 13.82 19.91
N GLU A 311 -4.57 14.77 19.35
CA GLU A 311 -5.06 14.74 17.97
C GLU A 311 -4.16 15.50 17.00
N GLY A 312 -3.31 16.43 17.52
CA GLY A 312 -2.46 17.27 16.69
C GLY A 312 -1.19 16.56 16.23
N VAL A 313 -0.88 16.67 14.94
CA VAL A 313 0.28 16.05 14.31
C VAL A 313 1.17 17.08 13.66
N GLN A 314 2.47 16.99 13.95
CA GLN A 314 3.52 17.80 13.31
C GLN A 314 4.45 16.92 12.49
N ALA A 315 5.13 17.52 11.51
CA ALA A 315 6.25 16.91 10.81
C ALA A 315 7.56 17.09 11.60
N HIS A 316 8.67 16.62 11.04
CA HIS A 316 10.02 16.89 11.57
C HIS A 316 10.21 18.37 11.94
N SER A 317 11.05 18.64 12.90
CA SER A 317 11.45 20.00 13.23
C SER A 317 12.01 20.72 11.98
N ARG A 318 11.87 22.04 11.94
CA ARG A 318 12.36 22.84 10.81
C ARG A 318 13.83 22.58 10.49
N SER A 319 14.66 22.50 11.51
CA SER A 319 16.09 22.25 11.33
C SER A 319 16.40 20.91 10.66
N VAL A 320 15.62 19.85 10.97
CA VAL A 320 15.76 18.54 10.34
C VAL A 320 15.29 18.58 8.88
N LEU A 321 14.16 19.22 8.60
CA LEU A 321 13.68 19.38 7.22
C LEU A 321 14.64 20.24 6.40
N ASP A 322 15.13 21.35 6.94
CA ASP A 322 16.11 22.18 6.25
C ASP A 322 17.39 21.39 5.92
N GLN A 323 17.87 20.53 6.82
CA GLN A 323 19.01 19.65 6.55
C GLN A 323 18.68 18.57 5.51
N LEU A 324 17.51 17.97 5.59
CA LEU A 324 17.08 16.93 4.64
C LEU A 324 16.97 17.48 3.22
N TYR A 325 16.41 18.67 3.06
CA TYR A 325 16.19 19.32 1.77
C TYR A 325 17.34 20.27 1.37
N ALA A 326 18.38 20.41 2.22
CA ALA A 326 19.54 21.22 1.89
C ALA A 326 20.27 20.68 0.64
N VAL A 327 20.60 21.59 -0.25
CA VAL A 327 21.35 21.29 -1.45
C VAL A 327 22.82 21.68 -1.22
N THR A 328 23.71 20.71 -1.32
CA THR A 328 25.15 20.85 -1.09
C THR A 328 25.96 20.51 -2.36
N GLY A 329 27.24 20.85 -2.37
CA GLY A 329 28.13 20.52 -3.48
C GLY A 329 27.87 21.33 -4.74
N ALA A 330 28.12 20.73 -5.89
CA ALA A 330 27.94 21.35 -7.22
C ALA A 330 26.48 21.75 -7.51
N ALA A 331 25.54 21.20 -6.75
CA ALA A 331 24.11 21.51 -6.86
C ALA A 331 23.68 22.70 -5.99
N ALA A 332 24.59 23.35 -5.27
CA ALA A 332 24.28 24.49 -4.42
C ALA A 332 23.58 25.62 -5.19
N GLY A 333 22.53 26.18 -4.60
CA GLY A 333 21.70 27.23 -5.21
C GLY A 333 20.45 26.74 -5.94
N ALA A 334 20.27 25.41 -6.16
CA ALA A 334 19.00 24.85 -6.58
C ALA A 334 18.01 24.79 -5.39
N ILE A 335 16.72 24.81 -5.70
CA ILE A 335 15.64 24.72 -4.71
C ILE A 335 14.91 23.39 -4.93
N ASP A 336 14.81 22.60 -3.88
CA ASP A 336 13.97 21.41 -3.88
C ASP A 336 12.48 21.80 -3.73
N ASN A 337 11.72 21.61 -4.80
CA ASN A 337 10.31 21.98 -4.83
C ASN A 337 9.46 21.21 -3.81
N ARG A 338 9.94 20.06 -3.34
CA ARG A 338 9.19 19.18 -2.43
C ARG A 338 9.04 19.79 -1.04
N GLN A 339 10.06 20.50 -0.51
CA GLN A 339 9.99 21.06 0.83
C GLN A 339 8.82 22.01 0.99
N ALA A 340 8.70 23.01 0.12
CA ALA A 340 7.62 23.99 0.16
C ALA A 340 6.25 23.42 -0.21
N ALA A 341 6.23 22.35 -1.04
CA ALA A 341 5.00 21.70 -1.45
C ALA A 341 4.44 20.74 -0.40
N PHE A 342 5.30 20.18 0.46
CA PHE A 342 4.89 19.17 1.44
C PHE A 342 4.74 19.71 2.85
N TYR A 343 5.43 20.81 3.18
CA TYR A 343 5.49 21.33 4.53
C TYR A 343 5.28 22.83 4.60
N ARG A 344 4.66 23.26 5.68
CA ARG A 344 4.42 24.67 6.00
C ARG A 344 4.81 24.94 7.46
N ASN A 345 5.48 26.07 7.70
CA ASN A 345 5.71 26.55 9.05
C ASN A 345 4.41 27.09 9.65
N VAL A 346 4.02 26.62 10.82
CA VAL A 346 2.91 27.12 11.60
C VAL A 346 3.39 27.30 13.04
N ASP A 347 3.60 28.53 13.44
CA ASP A 347 4.14 28.90 14.76
C ASP A 347 5.41 28.09 15.11
N ALA A 348 5.34 27.24 16.12
CA ALA A 348 6.45 26.43 16.62
C ALA A 348 6.60 25.06 15.94
N TYR A 349 5.72 24.68 15.01
CA TYR A 349 5.74 23.36 14.38
C TYR A 349 5.69 23.41 12.86
N GLN A 350 5.96 22.28 12.22
CA GLN A 350 5.84 22.06 10.79
C GLN A 350 4.56 21.30 10.51
N GLN A 351 3.71 21.85 9.64
CA GLN A 351 2.49 21.19 9.20
C GLN A 351 2.73 20.46 7.88
N PHE A 352 2.29 19.21 7.81
CA PHE A 352 2.32 18.44 6.58
C PHE A 352 1.11 18.78 5.72
N ILE A 353 1.36 19.29 4.50
CA ILE A 353 0.32 19.84 3.61
C ILE A 353 0.32 19.21 2.21
N ARG A 354 1.02 18.09 2.02
CA ARG A 354 1.23 17.51 0.70
C ARG A 354 -0.07 17.27 -0.07
N PHE A 355 -1.06 16.66 0.57
CA PHE A 355 -2.29 16.24 -0.14
C PHE A 355 -3.36 17.33 -0.20
N ALA A 356 -3.39 18.21 0.76
CA ALA A 356 -4.21 19.41 0.77
C ALA A 356 -3.56 20.48 1.65
N SER A 357 -3.62 21.74 1.25
CA SER A 357 -3.02 22.84 2.00
C SER A 357 -3.99 23.51 2.97
N SER A 358 -5.29 23.26 2.84
CA SER A 358 -6.33 23.70 3.78
C SER A 358 -7.50 22.71 3.85
N SER A 359 -8.29 22.82 4.90
CA SER A 359 -9.51 22.01 5.06
C SER A 359 -10.55 22.31 3.99
N GLU A 360 -10.63 23.57 3.54
CA GLU A 360 -11.53 24.01 2.46
C GLU A 360 -11.11 23.37 1.14
N GLU A 361 -9.81 23.33 0.85
CA GLU A 361 -9.28 22.64 -0.32
C GLU A 361 -9.59 21.14 -0.31
N ALA A 362 -9.40 20.46 0.83
CA ALA A 362 -9.71 19.06 0.98
C ALA A 362 -11.21 18.77 0.74
N THR A 363 -12.08 19.60 1.29
CA THR A 363 -13.53 19.47 1.15
C THR A 363 -14.00 19.77 -0.27
N ALA A 364 -13.41 20.77 -0.93
CA ALA A 364 -13.77 21.20 -2.28
C ALA A 364 -13.18 20.30 -3.39
N ALA A 365 -12.28 19.37 -3.04
CA ALA A 365 -11.63 18.49 -4.02
C ALA A 365 -12.67 17.70 -4.82
N ALA A 366 -12.54 17.75 -6.15
CA ALA A 366 -13.38 16.97 -7.05
C ALA A 366 -13.19 15.46 -6.78
N THR A 367 -14.21 14.66 -7.07
CA THR A 367 -14.16 13.19 -6.90
C THR A 367 -12.91 12.57 -7.56
N ALA A 368 -12.50 13.13 -8.69
CA ALA A 368 -11.29 12.74 -9.41
C ALA A 368 -10.00 12.86 -8.60
N GLN A 369 -9.96 13.76 -7.63
CA GLN A 369 -8.78 14.04 -6.80
C GLN A 369 -8.83 13.31 -5.46
N ARG A 370 -9.89 12.54 -5.19
CA ARG A 370 -10.07 11.80 -3.95
C ARG A 370 -9.48 10.41 -4.07
N GLY A 371 -8.26 10.26 -3.59
CA GLY A 371 -7.56 8.98 -3.61
C GLY A 371 -6.16 9.09 -3.03
N LEU A 372 -5.47 7.97 -3.04
CA LEU A 372 -4.11 7.83 -2.53
C LEU A 372 -3.24 7.03 -3.47
N THR A 373 -1.96 7.30 -3.44
CA THR A 373 -0.93 6.66 -4.27
C THR A 373 -0.24 5.56 -3.49
N LEU A 374 -0.08 4.38 -4.08
CA LEU A 374 0.61 3.23 -3.49
C LEU A 374 1.91 2.90 -4.20
N ILE A 375 1.97 3.09 -5.51
CA ILE A 375 3.18 2.89 -6.31
C ILE A 375 3.31 4.05 -7.29
N ARG A 376 4.49 4.68 -7.28
CA ARG A 376 4.78 5.85 -8.11
C ARG A 376 6.12 5.70 -8.86
N LEU A 377 6.19 6.34 -10.02
CA LEU A 377 7.33 6.28 -10.94
C LEU A 377 8.70 6.64 -10.34
N PRO A 378 8.86 7.66 -9.48
CA PRO A 378 10.15 7.98 -8.86
C PRO A 378 10.81 6.81 -8.17
N GLU A 379 10.03 5.94 -7.50
CA GLU A 379 10.56 4.77 -6.82
C GLU A 379 11.23 3.79 -7.80
N MET A 380 10.68 3.64 -8.99
CA MET A 380 11.29 2.79 -10.02
C MET A 380 12.68 3.29 -10.44
N TYR A 381 12.88 4.60 -10.51
CA TYR A 381 14.19 5.19 -10.73
C TYR A 381 15.14 5.00 -9.55
N TYR A 382 14.64 5.03 -8.30
CA TYR A 382 15.45 4.75 -7.11
C TYR A 382 15.89 3.28 -7.05
N ILE A 383 14.99 2.35 -7.41
CA ILE A 383 15.32 0.92 -7.53
C ILE A 383 16.38 0.69 -8.62
N GLN A 384 16.26 1.34 -9.78
CA GLN A 384 17.28 1.28 -10.82
C GLN A 384 18.61 1.86 -10.34
N ALA A 385 18.59 3.00 -9.66
CA ALA A 385 19.78 3.65 -9.15
C ALA A 385 20.55 2.72 -8.18
N GLU A 386 19.86 2.10 -7.22
CA GLU A 386 20.50 1.14 -6.32
C GLU A 386 21.03 -0.08 -7.06
N ALA A 387 20.19 -0.68 -7.90
CA ALA A 387 20.50 -1.93 -8.58
C ALA A 387 21.69 -1.82 -9.55
N LEU A 388 21.84 -0.69 -10.21
CA LEU A 388 22.90 -0.46 -11.19
C LEU A 388 24.22 0.00 -10.57
N TYR A 389 24.22 0.50 -9.32
CA TYR A 389 25.40 1.16 -8.76
C TYR A 389 26.67 0.30 -8.83
N SER A 390 26.60 -0.99 -8.53
CA SER A 390 27.78 -1.87 -8.51
C SER A 390 28.26 -2.26 -9.91
N SER A 391 27.40 -2.25 -10.93
CA SER A 391 27.71 -2.66 -12.31
C SER A 391 27.94 -1.48 -13.26
N ASP A 392 27.20 -0.41 -13.10
CA ASP A 392 27.27 0.81 -13.90
C ASP A 392 26.91 2.04 -13.03
N PRO A 393 27.88 2.57 -12.27
CA PRO A 393 27.69 3.75 -11.43
C PRO A 393 27.19 4.98 -12.19
N THR A 394 27.54 5.10 -13.46
CA THR A 394 27.10 6.21 -14.31
C THR A 394 25.61 6.12 -14.60
N ALA A 395 25.13 4.95 -14.99
CA ALA A 395 23.70 4.73 -15.22
C ALA A 395 22.89 4.83 -13.90
N ALA A 396 23.46 4.36 -12.78
CA ALA A 396 22.86 4.51 -11.46
C ALA A 396 22.64 5.98 -11.09
N LEU A 397 23.68 6.79 -11.26
CA LEU A 397 23.63 8.23 -10.99
C LEU A 397 22.66 8.94 -11.96
N ALA A 398 22.63 8.54 -13.23
CA ALA A 398 21.71 9.08 -14.22
C ALA A 398 20.23 8.78 -13.82
N ALA A 399 19.94 7.58 -13.32
CA ALA A 399 18.60 7.23 -12.85
C ALA A 399 18.18 8.10 -11.64
N LEU A 400 19.06 8.25 -10.64
CA LEU A 400 18.83 9.12 -9.49
C LEU A 400 18.58 10.57 -9.91
N ASN A 401 19.42 11.09 -10.80
CA ASN A 401 19.36 12.48 -11.26
C ASN A 401 18.07 12.79 -12.04
N LYS A 402 17.49 11.86 -12.76
CA LYS A 402 16.19 12.07 -13.43
C LYS A 402 15.11 12.56 -12.45
N VAL A 403 15.02 11.92 -11.28
CA VAL A 403 14.05 12.35 -10.27
C VAL A 403 14.47 13.69 -9.68
N ARG A 404 15.72 13.85 -9.28
CA ARG A 404 16.25 15.09 -8.70
C ARG A 404 15.99 16.31 -9.56
N GLU A 405 16.32 16.23 -10.85
CA GLU A 405 16.11 17.31 -11.82
C GLU A 405 14.62 17.64 -12.00
N SER A 406 13.77 16.64 -11.99
CA SER A 406 12.31 16.83 -12.05
C SER A 406 11.74 17.52 -10.80
N ARG A 407 12.47 17.52 -9.69
CA ARG A 407 12.12 18.17 -8.41
C ARG A 407 12.81 19.53 -8.20
N GLY A 408 13.50 20.05 -9.20
CA GLY A 408 14.14 21.36 -9.15
C GLY A 408 15.61 21.32 -8.79
N LEU A 409 16.17 20.17 -8.46
CA LEU A 409 17.57 20.00 -8.09
C LEU A 409 18.46 19.90 -9.32
N ASN A 410 19.74 20.22 -9.17
CA ASN A 410 20.76 19.93 -10.17
C ASN A 410 21.21 18.46 -10.06
N ALA A 411 21.76 17.95 -11.17
CA ALA A 411 22.35 16.63 -11.19
C ALA A 411 23.55 16.56 -10.22
N LEU A 412 23.66 15.43 -9.53
CA LEU A 412 24.86 15.05 -8.77
C LEU A 412 25.87 14.39 -9.71
N THR A 413 27.12 14.54 -9.37
CA THR A 413 28.26 13.93 -10.04
C THR A 413 28.89 12.82 -9.19
N SER A 414 29.77 12.02 -9.76
CA SER A 414 30.53 11.02 -9.00
C SER A 414 31.42 11.64 -7.91
N SER A 415 31.81 12.91 -8.08
CA SER A 415 32.57 13.62 -7.06
C SER A 415 31.71 14.02 -5.84
N ASP A 416 30.40 14.18 -6.01
CA ASP A 416 29.48 14.47 -4.91
C ASP A 416 29.16 13.20 -4.10
N LEU A 417 29.25 12.03 -4.71
CA LEU A 417 28.97 10.71 -4.12
C LEU A 417 30.14 9.74 -4.37
N PRO A 418 31.30 9.95 -3.75
CA PRO A 418 32.53 9.24 -4.10
C PRO A 418 32.52 7.76 -3.71
N THR A 419 31.68 7.35 -2.76
CA THR A 419 31.62 5.97 -2.31
C THR A 419 30.19 5.38 -2.41
N GLN A 420 30.10 4.05 -2.37
CA GLN A 420 28.81 3.36 -2.30
C GLN A 420 28.01 3.75 -1.04
N VAL A 421 28.71 4.03 0.05
CA VAL A 421 28.08 4.47 1.31
C VAL A 421 27.42 5.82 1.12
N ASP A 422 28.11 6.78 0.49
CA ASP A 422 27.57 8.10 0.18
C ASP A 422 26.37 8.02 -0.76
N PHE A 423 26.46 7.17 -1.79
CA PHE A 423 25.38 6.95 -2.73
C PHE A 423 24.12 6.38 -2.04
N LYS A 424 24.29 5.35 -1.22
CA LYS A 424 23.18 4.75 -0.46
C LYS A 424 22.58 5.75 0.53
N ALA A 425 23.41 6.54 1.21
CA ALA A 425 22.95 7.59 2.13
C ALA A 425 22.11 8.64 1.40
N GLU A 426 22.55 9.08 0.20
CA GLU A 426 21.77 10.02 -0.60
C GLU A 426 20.46 9.38 -1.12
N LEU A 427 20.49 8.11 -1.49
CA LEU A 427 19.28 7.41 -1.92
C LEU A 427 18.24 7.29 -0.79
N VAL A 428 18.66 7.02 0.44
CA VAL A 428 17.79 7.06 1.63
C VAL A 428 17.19 8.45 1.82
N LYS A 429 17.99 9.51 1.69
CA LYS A 429 17.47 10.89 1.74
C LYS A 429 16.43 11.14 0.63
N GLU A 430 16.63 10.62 -0.57
CA GLU A 430 15.67 10.76 -1.66
C GLU A 430 14.34 10.06 -1.35
N TYR A 431 14.35 8.86 -0.74
CA TYR A 431 13.12 8.24 -0.22
C TYR A 431 12.44 9.13 0.83
N MET A 432 13.21 9.68 1.77
CA MET A 432 12.67 10.56 2.82
C MET A 432 12.14 11.89 2.26
N ARG A 433 12.71 12.42 1.17
CA ARG A 433 12.23 13.65 0.50
C ARG A 433 10.99 13.40 -0.34
N GLU A 434 10.91 12.25 -1.02
CA GLU A 434 9.91 11.98 -2.06
C GLU A 434 8.66 11.29 -1.55
N MET A 435 8.77 10.39 -0.54
CA MET A 435 7.73 9.45 -0.15
C MET A 435 6.96 9.77 1.16
N PRO A 436 7.04 10.97 1.78
CA PRO A 436 6.23 11.26 2.96
C PRO A 436 4.74 11.10 2.67
N GLY A 437 4.04 10.36 3.51
CA GLY A 437 2.61 10.08 3.36
C GLY A 437 2.28 8.88 2.47
N GLU A 438 3.29 8.14 1.97
CA GLU A 438 3.08 6.98 1.09
C GLU A 438 3.47 5.64 1.76
N GLY A 439 3.95 5.66 3.02
CA GLY A 439 4.30 4.47 3.79
C GLY A 439 5.52 3.69 3.29
N GLN A 440 6.35 4.29 2.42
CA GLN A 440 7.50 3.61 1.83
C GLN A 440 8.83 3.93 2.53
N ILE A 441 8.86 4.90 3.43
CA ILE A 441 10.10 5.33 4.10
C ILE A 441 10.55 4.30 5.13
N PHE A 442 9.66 3.79 5.99
CA PHE A 442 10.03 2.79 6.99
C PHE A 442 10.57 1.49 6.37
N PRO A 443 9.93 0.90 5.33
CA PRO A 443 10.52 -0.20 4.59
C PRO A 443 11.87 0.11 3.94
N ALA A 444 12.07 1.34 3.42
CA ALA A 444 13.36 1.75 2.85
C ALA A 444 14.45 1.84 3.92
N LEU A 445 14.17 2.47 5.08
CA LEU A 445 15.09 2.54 6.21
C LEU A 445 15.52 1.14 6.68
N LYS A 446 14.58 0.20 6.75
CA LYS A 446 14.84 -1.20 7.06
C LYS A 446 15.72 -1.85 5.99
N HIS A 447 15.37 -1.72 4.71
CA HIS A 447 16.14 -2.30 3.60
C HIS A 447 17.59 -1.84 3.60
N PHE A 448 17.82 -0.51 3.66
CA PHE A 448 19.16 0.07 3.71
C PHE A 448 19.88 -0.10 5.04
N ASN A 449 19.20 -0.60 6.06
CA ASN A 449 19.69 -0.68 7.44
C ASN A 449 20.28 0.67 7.92
N SER A 450 19.55 1.74 7.65
CA SER A 450 20.01 3.11 7.88
C SER A 450 19.60 3.62 9.25
N SER A 451 20.49 4.40 9.89
CA SER A 451 20.12 5.25 11.01
C SER A 451 19.37 6.50 10.52
N PHE A 452 18.52 7.05 11.36
CA PHE A 452 17.72 8.24 11.06
C PHE A 452 17.43 9.06 12.33
N LEU A 453 17.03 10.31 12.15
CA LEU A 453 16.72 11.19 13.28
C LEU A 453 15.31 10.94 13.80
N ASP A 454 15.13 11.16 15.10
CA ASP A 454 13.78 11.24 15.68
C ASP A 454 13.01 12.46 15.13
N LEU A 455 11.70 12.51 15.37
CA LEU A 455 10.82 13.57 14.86
C LEU A 455 11.31 15.00 15.20
N LEU A 456 11.92 15.17 16.37
CA LEU A 456 12.39 16.47 16.84
C LEU A 456 13.86 16.72 16.50
N GLY A 457 14.57 15.70 15.98
CA GLY A 457 16.00 15.79 15.65
C GLY A 457 16.92 15.76 16.87
N ASN A 458 16.42 15.33 18.02
CA ASN A 458 17.18 15.30 19.27
C ASN A 458 18.07 14.07 19.42
N SER A 459 17.73 12.98 18.75
CA SER A 459 18.44 11.70 18.81
C SER A 459 18.50 10.99 17.47
N THR A 460 19.56 10.20 17.30
CA THR A 460 19.71 9.30 16.15
C THR A 460 19.26 7.91 16.52
N ILE A 461 18.28 7.40 15.81
CA ILE A 461 17.75 6.06 15.96
C ILE A 461 18.64 5.10 15.17
N GLN A 462 19.19 4.09 15.86
CA GLN A 462 20.04 3.08 15.24
C GLN A 462 19.18 1.92 14.70
N PRO A 463 19.51 1.37 13.53
CA PRO A 463 18.76 0.25 12.96
C PRO A 463 18.88 -1.00 13.82
N SER A 464 17.76 -1.68 14.06
CA SER A 464 17.73 -2.96 14.74
C SER A 464 16.46 -3.73 14.41
N SER A 465 16.48 -5.06 14.59
CA SER A 465 15.29 -5.90 14.45
C SER A 465 14.18 -5.52 15.41
N SER A 466 14.53 -5.05 16.62
CA SER A 466 13.54 -4.59 17.62
C SER A 466 12.79 -3.32 17.19
N ILE A 467 13.33 -2.57 16.22
CA ILE A 467 12.67 -1.40 15.59
C ILE A 467 11.93 -1.82 14.34
N PHE A 468 12.61 -2.56 13.45
CA PHE A 468 12.13 -2.80 12.10
C PHE A 468 11.21 -4.00 11.94
N VAL A 469 11.04 -4.86 12.96
CA VAL A 469 10.17 -6.02 12.89
C VAL A 469 9.02 -5.85 13.89
N LEU A 470 7.82 -5.64 13.37
CA LEU A 470 6.62 -5.57 14.21
C LEU A 470 6.35 -6.93 14.85
N PRO A 471 5.99 -6.98 16.13
CA PRO A 471 5.61 -8.24 16.77
C PRO A 471 4.32 -8.79 16.14
N TRP A 472 4.23 -10.11 16.07
CA TRP A 472 2.99 -10.75 15.68
C TRP A 472 1.92 -10.51 16.76
N PRO A 473 0.65 -10.35 16.35
CA PRO A 473 -0.45 -10.28 17.32
C PRO A 473 -0.50 -11.49 18.26
N GLN A 474 -0.87 -11.25 19.51
CA GLN A 474 -0.90 -12.31 20.53
C GLN A 474 -1.85 -13.46 20.17
N ASP A 475 -2.97 -13.14 19.50
CA ASP A 475 -3.93 -14.16 19.05
C ASP A 475 -3.30 -15.10 18.01
N GLU A 476 -2.50 -14.57 17.08
CA GLU A 476 -1.79 -15.36 16.10
C GLU A 476 -0.72 -16.26 16.74
N LEU A 477 -0.04 -15.76 17.78
CA LEU A 477 0.92 -16.57 18.54
C LEU A 477 0.25 -17.67 19.37
N THR A 478 -0.98 -17.45 19.82
CA THR A 478 -1.72 -18.37 20.69
C THR A 478 -2.49 -19.42 19.89
N TYR A 479 -3.18 -19.00 18.83
CA TYR A 479 -4.13 -19.82 18.08
C TYR A 479 -3.70 -20.11 16.65
N GLY A 480 -2.72 -19.38 16.12
CA GLY A 480 -2.16 -19.61 14.80
C GLY A 480 -1.27 -20.86 14.72
N ASN A 481 -0.72 -21.13 13.56
CA ASN A 481 0.27 -22.19 13.38
C ASN A 481 1.60 -21.82 14.08
N LYS A 482 2.12 -22.76 14.87
CA LYS A 482 3.45 -22.63 15.52
C LYS A 482 4.56 -23.13 14.62
#